data_87d5adb3f1cf6ffbaac00ae427e2fe62
#
_entry.id   87d5adb3f1cf6ffbaac00ae427e2fe62
#
_cell.length_a   1.000
_cell.length_b   1.000
_cell.length_c   1.000
_cell.angle_alpha   90.00
_cell.angle_beta   90.00
_cell.angle_gamma   90.00
#
_symmetry.space_group_name_H-M   'P 1'
#
loop_
_entity.id
_entity.type
_entity.pdbx_description
1 polymer ?
#
loop_
_entity_poly.entity_id
_entity_poly.type
_entity_poly.pdbx_seq_one_letter_code
_entity_poly.pdbx_strand_id
1 'polypeptide(L)'
;MSCETENLDIKYLPVNPGTAVTKITFSSETPDLVSVYEPGNSGGRRRCFVTDATVATLPVMEHFISKFEDGSCGNDILIILGSGEPYKTIDSVLEIVSNAIEAGFSRKDLFVGIGGGVICDMTGFAASLFKRGIACQFVPTTLLAMVDASIGGKTGCDFKNYKNMIGEFWPAEEILIFPEFVKFLPECQYRSGLGEALKTGLLFDTELYDIFKNDSEKLLQADSETIFNVIKKCASDKAKVVEQDLTEKNIRMFLNLGHTFGHALETVAGLGSIAHGD
;
A
#
# COMPACT_ATOMS: atom_id res chain seq x y z
N MET A 1 -11.39 14.81 21.40
CA MET A 1 -10.22 15.16 20.58
C MET A 1 -10.76 15.42 19.19
N SER A 2 -10.43 16.55 18.56
CA SER A 2 -10.84 16.83 17.19
C SER A 2 -10.19 15.79 16.27
N CYS A 3 -11.01 15.17 15.41
CA CYS A 3 -10.54 14.31 14.33
C CYS A 3 -9.56 15.11 13.46
N GLU A 4 -8.27 14.76 13.47
CA GLU A 4 -7.29 15.37 12.58
C GLU A 4 -7.15 14.48 11.36
N THR A 5 -7.73 14.92 10.26
CA THR A 5 -7.46 14.40 8.93
C THR A 5 -6.42 15.29 8.30
N GLU A 6 -5.25 14.73 7.98
CA GLU A 6 -4.19 15.47 7.32
C GLU A 6 -4.02 14.97 5.88
N ASN A 7 -3.64 15.85 4.98
CA ASN A 7 -3.48 15.53 3.56
C ASN A 7 -2.07 15.89 3.07
N LEU A 8 -1.55 15.08 2.18
CA LEU A 8 -0.33 15.28 1.43
C LEU A 8 -0.57 14.94 -0.03
N ASP A 9 -0.18 15.82 -0.96
CA ASP A 9 -0.30 15.57 -2.39
C ASP A 9 1.08 15.31 -2.99
N ILE A 10 1.18 14.29 -3.84
CA ILE A 10 2.36 14.02 -4.67
C ILE A 10 2.01 14.38 -6.11
N LYS A 11 2.77 15.29 -6.71
CA LYS A 11 2.59 15.72 -8.09
C LYS A 11 3.58 15.00 -9.00
N TYR A 12 3.09 14.37 -10.04
CA TYR A 12 3.94 13.70 -11.02
C TYR A 12 4.08 14.56 -12.27
N LEU A 13 5.29 14.58 -12.83
CA LEU A 13 5.45 15.05 -14.20
C LEU A 13 4.70 14.09 -15.13
N PRO A 14 3.97 14.59 -16.14
CA PRO A 14 3.12 13.77 -16.99
C PRO A 14 3.97 12.81 -17.82
N VAL A 15 4.06 11.56 -17.37
CA VAL A 15 4.86 10.52 -18.05
C VAL A 15 3.97 9.39 -18.57
N ASN A 16 2.71 9.26 -18.10
CA ASN A 16 1.79 8.20 -18.54
C ASN A 16 0.34 8.52 -18.19
N PRO A 17 -0.64 7.83 -18.80
CA PRO A 17 -2.08 8.08 -18.62
C PRO A 17 -2.63 7.72 -17.20
N GLY A 18 -1.77 7.46 -16.22
CA GLY A 18 -2.15 7.36 -14.83
C GLY A 18 -2.52 8.71 -14.21
N THR A 19 -2.68 8.75 -12.91
CA THR A 19 -2.99 10.01 -12.20
C THR A 19 -1.80 10.97 -12.24
N ALA A 20 -2.07 12.26 -12.37
CA ALA A 20 -1.05 13.31 -12.28
C ALA A 20 -0.73 13.70 -10.82
N VAL A 21 -1.60 13.34 -9.89
CA VAL A 21 -1.48 13.65 -8.46
C VAL A 21 -1.97 12.45 -7.65
N THR A 22 -1.18 12.02 -6.68
CA THR A 22 -1.63 11.10 -5.63
C THR A 22 -1.94 11.92 -4.39
N LYS A 23 -3.16 11.82 -3.89
CA LYS A 23 -3.54 12.36 -2.59
C LYS A 23 -3.26 11.33 -1.52
N ILE A 24 -2.52 11.68 -0.48
CA ILE A 24 -2.34 10.85 0.72
C ILE A 24 -3.15 11.46 1.86
N THR A 25 -4.07 10.68 2.40
CA THR A 25 -4.92 11.08 3.52
C THR A 25 -4.54 10.26 4.75
N PHE A 26 -4.22 10.92 5.85
CA PHE A 26 -3.94 10.28 7.13
C PHE A 26 -5.13 10.47 8.06
N SER A 27 -5.55 9.40 8.73
CA SER A 27 -6.61 9.44 9.75
C SER A 27 -6.13 8.74 11.01
N SER A 28 -6.22 9.42 12.14
CA SER A 28 -5.92 8.84 13.46
C SER A 28 -7.07 8.01 14.04
N GLU A 29 -8.19 7.92 13.30
CA GLU A 29 -9.34 7.13 13.73
C GLU A 29 -9.18 5.65 13.40
N THR A 30 -9.98 4.83 14.11
CA THR A 30 -10.15 3.42 13.73
C THR A 30 -10.75 3.34 12.33
N PRO A 31 -10.22 2.49 11.44
CA PRO A 31 -10.73 2.39 10.08
C PRO A 31 -12.22 1.97 10.05
N ASP A 32 -13.05 2.84 9.54
CA ASP A 32 -14.43 2.50 9.18
C ASP A 32 -14.58 2.55 7.66
N LEU A 33 -14.21 1.45 7.02
CA LEU A 33 -14.23 1.34 5.57
C LEU A 33 -15.64 1.38 4.98
N VAL A 34 -16.67 1.06 5.75
CA VAL A 34 -18.06 1.19 5.31
C VAL A 34 -18.40 2.66 5.11
N SER A 35 -18.07 3.51 6.09
CA SER A 35 -18.27 4.95 6.00
C SER A 35 -17.43 5.60 4.89
N VAL A 36 -16.15 5.21 4.80
CA VAL A 36 -15.23 5.71 3.76
C VAL A 36 -15.75 5.38 2.36
N TYR A 37 -16.24 4.16 2.17
CA TYR A 37 -16.66 3.65 0.87
C TYR A 37 -18.19 3.54 0.73
N GLU A 38 -18.95 4.40 1.40
CA GLU A 38 -20.39 4.50 1.15
C GLU A 38 -20.69 4.72 -0.34
N PRO A 39 -21.77 4.12 -0.87
CA PRO A 39 -22.15 4.29 -2.29
C PRO A 39 -22.28 5.75 -2.72
N GLY A 40 -22.69 6.65 -1.83
CA GLY A 40 -22.79 8.08 -2.09
C GLY A 40 -21.45 8.77 -2.32
N ASN A 41 -20.35 8.22 -1.78
CA ASN A 41 -19.00 8.79 -1.89
C ASN A 41 -18.25 8.37 -3.16
N SER A 42 -18.81 7.47 -3.96
CA SER A 42 -18.11 6.92 -5.14
C SER A 42 -18.07 7.85 -6.36
N GLY A 43 -18.81 8.96 -6.35
CA GLY A 43 -19.00 9.78 -7.55
C GLY A 43 -19.64 9.02 -8.72
N GLY A 44 -20.39 7.93 -8.42
CA GLY A 44 -21.02 7.06 -9.40
C GLY A 44 -20.08 5.99 -10.01
N ARG A 45 -18.84 5.88 -9.54
CA ARG A 45 -17.89 4.82 -9.94
C ARG A 45 -18.17 3.54 -9.16
N ARG A 46 -18.12 2.39 -9.83
CA ARG A 46 -18.07 1.09 -9.15
C ARG A 46 -16.66 0.82 -8.66
N ARG A 47 -16.54 0.05 -7.60
CA ARG A 47 -15.26 -0.26 -6.98
C ARG A 47 -15.03 -1.77 -6.97
N CYS A 48 -13.85 -2.17 -7.45
CA CYS A 48 -13.33 -3.52 -7.33
C CYS A 48 -12.34 -3.50 -6.16
N PHE A 49 -12.79 -3.99 -5.00
CA PHE A 49 -11.94 -4.11 -3.82
C PHE A 49 -11.12 -5.40 -3.91
N VAL A 50 -9.84 -5.29 -3.58
CA VAL A 50 -8.90 -6.40 -3.55
C VAL A 50 -8.26 -6.44 -2.18
N THR A 51 -8.34 -7.58 -1.52
CA THR A 51 -7.71 -7.82 -0.23
C THR A 51 -7.11 -9.23 -0.18
N ASP A 52 -6.48 -9.60 0.91
CA ASP A 52 -6.00 -10.96 1.14
C ASP A 52 -6.71 -11.64 2.32
N ALA A 53 -6.56 -12.97 2.39
CA ALA A 53 -7.23 -13.80 3.38
C ALA A 53 -6.87 -13.43 4.83
N THR A 54 -5.66 -12.90 5.08
CA THR A 54 -5.26 -12.44 6.42
C THR A 54 -5.97 -11.14 6.79
N VAL A 55 -5.93 -10.15 5.90
CA VAL A 55 -6.58 -8.86 6.14
C VAL A 55 -8.10 -9.03 6.25
N ALA A 56 -8.69 -9.89 5.43
CA ALA A 56 -10.12 -10.19 5.47
C ALA A 56 -10.61 -10.72 6.85
N THR A 57 -9.74 -11.32 7.65
CA THR A 57 -10.09 -11.82 9.00
C THR A 57 -9.91 -10.79 10.12
N LEU A 58 -9.43 -9.59 9.82
CA LEU A 58 -9.26 -8.55 10.83
C LEU A 58 -10.62 -8.04 11.35
N PRO A 59 -10.76 -7.79 12.66
CA PRO A 59 -12.03 -7.30 13.22
C PRO A 59 -12.56 -6.02 12.57
N VAL A 60 -11.67 -5.14 12.13
CA VAL A 60 -12.02 -3.89 11.43
C VAL A 60 -12.58 -4.12 10.02
N MET A 61 -12.40 -5.32 9.46
CA MET A 61 -12.91 -5.70 8.14
C MET A 61 -14.28 -6.39 8.19
N GLU A 62 -14.69 -6.90 9.35
CA GLU A 62 -15.91 -7.73 9.49
C GLU A 62 -17.15 -7.02 8.95
N HIS A 63 -17.41 -5.79 9.42
CA HIS A 63 -18.56 -5.02 8.95
C HIS A 63 -18.45 -4.64 7.45
N PHE A 64 -17.25 -4.36 6.97
CA PHE A 64 -17.04 -4.05 5.55
C PHE A 64 -17.33 -5.27 4.66
N ILE A 65 -16.84 -6.45 5.03
CA ILE A 65 -17.04 -7.70 4.28
C ILE A 65 -18.52 -8.12 4.29
N SER A 66 -19.20 -7.98 5.44
CA SER A 66 -20.63 -8.34 5.55
C SER A 66 -21.52 -7.61 4.52
N LYS A 67 -21.12 -6.40 4.07
CA LYS A 67 -21.84 -5.66 3.01
C LYS A 67 -21.84 -6.37 1.66
N PHE A 68 -20.81 -7.17 1.40
CA PHE A 68 -20.74 -7.97 0.17
C PHE A 68 -21.52 -9.29 0.32
N GLU A 69 -21.55 -9.85 1.52
CA GLU A 69 -22.29 -11.08 1.82
C GLU A 69 -23.81 -10.86 1.80
N ASP A 70 -24.29 -9.73 2.31
CA ASP A 70 -25.72 -9.38 2.35
C ASP A 70 -26.21 -8.66 1.09
N GLY A 71 -25.31 -8.36 0.14
CA GLY A 71 -25.62 -7.69 -1.12
C GLY A 71 -25.87 -6.18 -1.00
N SER A 72 -25.57 -5.55 0.17
CA SER A 72 -25.76 -4.12 0.37
C SER A 72 -24.64 -3.24 -0.20
N CYS A 73 -23.59 -3.87 -0.77
CA CYS A 73 -22.48 -3.19 -1.45
C CYS A 73 -22.86 -2.59 -2.83
N GLY A 74 -24.10 -2.79 -3.31
CA GLY A 74 -24.53 -2.30 -4.62
C GLY A 74 -23.88 -3.04 -5.78
N ASN A 75 -23.18 -2.30 -6.66
CA ASN A 75 -22.49 -2.86 -7.82
C ASN A 75 -20.97 -2.99 -7.62
N ASP A 76 -20.49 -2.79 -6.40
CA ASP A 76 -19.09 -3.02 -6.03
C ASP A 76 -18.81 -4.52 -5.90
N ILE A 77 -17.58 -4.94 -6.09
CA ILE A 77 -17.15 -6.32 -5.90
C ILE A 77 -15.97 -6.40 -4.94
N LEU A 78 -15.84 -7.53 -4.25
CA LEU A 78 -14.72 -7.84 -3.37
C LEU A 78 -14.03 -9.11 -3.85
N ILE A 79 -12.69 -9.04 -3.98
CA ILE A 79 -11.82 -10.17 -4.34
C ILE A 79 -10.90 -10.42 -3.14
N ILE A 80 -10.90 -11.64 -2.63
CA ILE A 80 -10.03 -12.05 -1.53
C ILE A 80 -9.01 -13.03 -2.09
N LEU A 81 -7.76 -12.55 -2.21
CA LEU A 81 -6.63 -13.35 -2.69
C LEU A 81 -5.98 -14.16 -1.55
N GLY A 82 -5.07 -15.05 -1.90
CA GLY A 82 -4.19 -15.67 -0.91
C GLY A 82 -3.22 -14.65 -0.29
N SER A 83 -2.74 -14.95 0.93
CA SER A 83 -1.92 -14.02 1.71
C SER A 83 -0.42 -14.21 1.47
N GLY A 84 0.29 -13.11 1.39
CA GLY A 84 1.76 -13.07 1.40
C GLY A 84 2.42 -13.25 0.04
N GLU A 85 3.75 -13.26 0.06
CA GLU A 85 4.60 -13.26 -1.13
C GLU A 85 4.35 -14.44 -2.10
N PRO A 86 4.02 -15.67 -1.65
CA PRO A 86 3.71 -16.76 -2.58
C PRO A 86 2.56 -16.48 -3.54
N TYR A 87 1.67 -15.55 -3.19
CA TYR A 87 0.55 -15.15 -4.02
C TYR A 87 0.80 -13.90 -4.86
N LYS A 88 2.00 -13.28 -4.74
CA LYS A 88 2.39 -12.13 -5.56
C LYS A 88 2.75 -12.55 -6.98
N THR A 89 1.80 -13.09 -7.70
CA THR A 89 1.99 -13.73 -9.01
C THR A 89 1.22 -13.03 -10.12
N ILE A 90 1.64 -13.27 -11.37
CA ILE A 90 0.89 -12.79 -12.53
C ILE A 90 -0.51 -13.41 -12.60
N ASP A 91 -0.69 -14.64 -12.14
CA ASP A 91 -1.99 -15.31 -12.14
C ASP A 91 -2.96 -14.61 -11.18
N SER A 92 -2.50 -14.20 -9.99
CA SER A 92 -3.31 -13.39 -9.06
C SER A 92 -3.68 -12.02 -9.65
N VAL A 93 -2.77 -11.38 -10.37
CA VAL A 93 -3.05 -10.13 -11.10
C VAL A 93 -4.11 -10.36 -12.18
N LEU A 94 -4.01 -11.44 -12.94
CA LEU A 94 -4.99 -11.78 -13.97
C LEU A 94 -6.34 -12.20 -13.38
N GLU A 95 -6.37 -12.78 -12.19
CA GLU A 95 -7.60 -13.06 -11.43
C GLU A 95 -8.36 -11.77 -11.12
N ILE A 96 -7.67 -10.70 -10.65
CA ILE A 96 -8.28 -9.39 -10.43
C ILE A 96 -8.88 -8.85 -11.74
N VAL A 97 -8.12 -8.91 -12.83
CA VAL A 97 -8.56 -8.43 -14.15
C VAL A 97 -9.77 -9.23 -14.65
N SER A 98 -9.76 -10.57 -14.50
CA SER A 98 -10.85 -11.44 -14.95
C SER A 98 -12.15 -11.15 -14.22
N ASN A 99 -12.12 -11.07 -12.89
CA ASN A 99 -13.28 -10.74 -12.07
C ASN A 99 -13.88 -9.37 -12.45
N ALA A 100 -13.03 -8.36 -12.68
CA ALA A 100 -13.48 -7.05 -13.12
C ALA A 100 -14.11 -7.06 -14.54
N ILE A 101 -13.62 -7.91 -15.46
CA ILE A 101 -14.20 -8.11 -16.78
C ILE A 101 -15.59 -8.76 -16.66
N GLU A 102 -15.69 -9.85 -15.89
CA GLU A 102 -16.92 -10.61 -15.68
C GLU A 102 -18.01 -9.75 -15.03
N ALA A 103 -17.63 -8.91 -14.05
CA ALA A 103 -18.52 -7.93 -13.44
C ALA A 103 -18.84 -6.72 -14.35
N GLY A 104 -18.29 -6.67 -15.55
CA GLY A 104 -18.59 -5.62 -16.53
C GLY A 104 -18.02 -4.24 -16.19
N PHE A 105 -16.88 -4.18 -15.46
CA PHE A 105 -16.20 -2.91 -15.15
C PHE A 105 -15.76 -2.15 -16.39
N SER A 106 -15.71 -0.85 -16.29
CA SER A 106 -15.29 0.10 -17.31
C SER A 106 -14.05 0.89 -16.89
N ARG A 107 -13.45 1.65 -17.80
CA ARG A 107 -12.30 2.54 -17.46
C ARG A 107 -12.67 3.71 -16.53
N LYS A 108 -13.96 3.92 -16.28
CA LYS A 108 -14.45 4.97 -15.37
C LYS A 108 -14.59 4.49 -13.93
N ASP A 109 -14.50 3.18 -13.71
CA ASP A 109 -14.62 2.56 -12.41
C ASP A 109 -13.25 2.63 -11.66
N LEU A 110 -13.12 1.97 -10.52
CA LEU A 110 -11.98 2.11 -9.62
C LEU A 110 -11.55 0.75 -9.07
N PHE A 111 -10.24 0.52 -9.00
CA PHE A 111 -9.67 -0.59 -8.22
C PHE A 111 -9.19 -0.09 -6.87
N VAL A 112 -9.48 -0.81 -5.80
CA VAL A 112 -9.12 -0.43 -4.43
C VAL A 112 -8.39 -1.59 -3.76
N GLY A 113 -7.09 -1.43 -3.50
CA GLY A 113 -6.28 -2.41 -2.77
C GLY A 113 -6.31 -2.13 -1.27
N ILE A 114 -6.81 -3.07 -0.48
CA ILE A 114 -6.83 -3.01 0.99
C ILE A 114 -5.91 -4.10 1.51
N GLY A 115 -4.66 -3.75 1.86
CA GLY A 115 -3.69 -4.78 2.24
C GLY A 115 -2.28 -4.26 2.43
N GLY A 116 -1.34 -5.19 2.60
CA GLY A 116 0.08 -4.88 2.62
C GLY A 116 0.63 -4.53 1.23
N GLY A 117 1.96 -4.37 1.13
CA GLY A 117 2.64 -4.04 -0.12
C GLY A 117 2.30 -5.00 -1.28
N VAL A 118 2.16 -6.29 -1.00
CA VAL A 118 1.77 -7.31 -1.99
C VAL A 118 0.43 -6.97 -2.65
N ILE A 119 -0.58 -6.64 -1.87
CA ILE A 119 -1.92 -6.27 -2.39
C ILE A 119 -1.87 -4.93 -3.12
N CYS A 120 -1.17 -3.92 -2.59
CA CYS A 120 -1.03 -2.64 -3.27
C CYS A 120 -0.35 -2.81 -4.63
N ASP A 121 0.75 -3.57 -4.69
CA ASP A 121 1.48 -3.83 -5.93
C ASP A 121 0.64 -4.55 -6.97
N MET A 122 -0.02 -5.65 -6.59
CA MET A 122 -0.85 -6.42 -7.52
C MET A 122 -2.08 -5.66 -7.99
N THR A 123 -2.74 -4.92 -7.08
CA THR A 123 -3.93 -4.12 -7.43
C THR A 123 -3.55 -2.98 -8.39
N GLY A 124 -2.46 -2.28 -8.12
CA GLY A 124 -1.98 -1.21 -9.01
C GLY A 124 -1.54 -1.76 -10.37
N PHE A 125 -0.87 -2.91 -10.39
CA PHE A 125 -0.49 -3.54 -11.65
C PHE A 125 -1.71 -4.05 -12.44
N ALA A 126 -2.68 -4.67 -11.79
CA ALA A 126 -3.95 -5.03 -12.42
C ALA A 126 -4.66 -3.80 -13.00
N ALA A 127 -4.64 -2.69 -12.26
CA ALA A 127 -5.21 -1.42 -12.72
C ALA A 127 -4.51 -0.89 -13.99
N SER A 128 -3.19 -1.00 -14.07
CA SER A 128 -2.44 -0.59 -15.26
C SER A 128 -2.78 -1.42 -16.49
N LEU A 129 -3.04 -2.72 -16.31
CA LEU A 129 -3.35 -3.66 -17.37
C LEU A 129 -4.81 -3.57 -17.85
N PHE A 130 -5.75 -3.37 -16.90
CA PHE A 130 -7.18 -3.42 -17.18
C PHE A 130 -7.57 -2.33 -18.20
N LYS A 131 -8.01 -2.77 -19.39
CA LYS A 131 -8.43 -1.88 -20.50
C LYS A 131 -7.42 -0.78 -20.83
N ARG A 132 -6.11 -1.01 -20.66
CA ARG A 132 -4.98 -0.07 -20.81
C ARG A 132 -4.98 1.05 -19.78
N GLY A 133 -5.51 0.80 -18.61
CA GLY A 133 -5.44 1.67 -17.46
C GLY A 133 -6.80 2.04 -16.88
N ILE A 134 -6.92 1.87 -15.57
CA ILE A 134 -8.03 2.30 -14.72
C ILE A 134 -7.46 2.98 -13.48
N ALA A 135 -8.19 3.88 -12.86
CA ALA A 135 -7.78 4.49 -11.59
C ALA A 135 -7.65 3.44 -10.49
N CYS A 136 -6.72 3.63 -9.56
CA CYS A 136 -6.62 2.82 -8.35
C CYS A 136 -6.46 3.68 -7.10
N GLN A 137 -6.83 3.10 -5.96
CA GLN A 137 -6.65 3.63 -4.61
C GLN A 137 -6.05 2.54 -3.72
N PHE A 138 -5.35 2.95 -2.65
CA PHE A 138 -4.80 2.00 -1.69
C PHE A 138 -5.21 2.35 -0.26
N VAL A 139 -5.47 1.32 0.52
CA VAL A 139 -5.58 1.34 1.98
C VAL A 139 -4.49 0.40 2.52
N PRO A 140 -3.26 0.91 2.72
CA PRO A 140 -2.17 0.09 3.23
C PRO A 140 -2.46 -0.36 4.67
N THR A 141 -2.32 -1.67 4.92
CA THR A 141 -2.59 -2.26 6.23
C THR A 141 -1.33 -2.71 6.98
N THR A 142 -0.15 -2.63 6.35
CA THR A 142 1.13 -2.91 7.01
C THR A 142 1.94 -1.63 7.15
N LEU A 143 2.77 -1.54 8.20
CA LEU A 143 3.65 -0.41 8.40
C LEU A 143 4.57 -0.18 7.19
N LEU A 144 5.15 -1.27 6.65
CA LEU A 144 5.96 -1.22 5.43
C LEU A 144 5.22 -0.57 4.24
N ALA A 145 3.96 -0.92 4.05
CA ALA A 145 3.17 -0.32 2.98
C ALA A 145 2.83 1.16 3.24
N MET A 146 2.58 1.53 4.50
CA MET A 146 2.29 2.91 4.90
C MET A 146 3.48 3.86 4.72
N VAL A 147 4.70 3.38 5.03
CA VAL A 147 5.91 4.20 4.98
C VAL A 147 6.61 4.14 3.62
N ASP A 148 6.37 3.08 2.84
CA ASP A 148 7.11 2.83 1.60
C ASP A 148 6.25 2.28 0.46
N ALA A 149 5.83 1.01 0.48
CA ALA A 149 5.43 0.28 -0.71
C ALA A 149 4.22 0.86 -1.45
N SER A 150 3.21 1.42 -0.76
CA SER A 150 2.03 2.01 -1.42
C SER A 150 2.31 3.35 -2.12
N ILE A 151 3.46 3.99 -1.84
CA ILE A 151 3.77 5.36 -2.27
C ILE A 151 4.72 5.33 -3.46
N GLY A 152 4.38 6.08 -4.51
CA GLY A 152 5.30 6.30 -5.65
C GLY A 152 5.09 5.40 -6.84
N GLY A 153 3.97 4.67 -6.89
CA GLY A 153 3.45 4.03 -8.09
C GLY A 153 4.25 2.85 -8.65
N LYS A 154 5.25 2.33 -7.95
CA LYS A 154 5.84 1.03 -8.31
C LYS A 154 4.78 -0.04 -8.06
N THR A 155 4.41 -0.78 -9.09
CA THR A 155 3.43 -1.86 -9.02
C THR A 155 3.93 -3.05 -9.80
N GLY A 156 3.55 -4.27 -9.39
CA GLY A 156 4.04 -5.44 -10.08
C GLY A 156 3.81 -6.74 -9.33
N CYS A 157 4.39 -7.79 -9.89
CA CYS A 157 4.37 -9.12 -9.31
C CYS A 157 5.70 -9.85 -9.55
N ASP A 158 5.86 -10.97 -8.86
CA ASP A 158 7.00 -11.85 -8.98
C ASP A 158 6.87 -12.74 -10.22
N PHE A 159 7.98 -13.15 -10.77
CA PHE A 159 8.01 -14.06 -11.90
C PHE A 159 9.24 -14.98 -11.87
N LYS A 160 9.03 -16.28 -12.06
CA LYS A 160 10.11 -17.30 -12.09
C LYS A 160 11.07 -17.22 -10.91
N ASN A 161 10.54 -17.08 -9.69
CA ASN A 161 11.31 -16.94 -8.45
C ASN A 161 12.12 -15.63 -8.31
N TYR A 162 11.93 -14.66 -9.19
CA TYR A 162 12.52 -13.33 -9.06
C TYR A 162 11.44 -12.33 -8.60
N LYS A 163 11.78 -11.55 -7.58
CA LYS A 163 10.88 -10.52 -7.05
C LYS A 163 10.69 -9.36 -8.03
N ASN A 164 9.47 -8.85 -8.12
CA ASN A 164 9.12 -7.61 -8.80
C ASN A 164 9.56 -7.52 -10.27
N MET A 165 9.60 -8.66 -10.99
CA MET A 165 10.13 -8.70 -12.37
C MET A 165 9.16 -8.22 -13.44
N ILE A 166 7.87 -8.23 -13.15
CA ILE A 166 6.84 -7.76 -14.07
C ILE A 166 6.06 -6.67 -13.36
N GLY A 167 5.99 -5.48 -13.95
CA GLY A 167 5.31 -4.36 -13.32
C GLY A 167 5.27 -3.12 -14.19
N GLU A 168 4.63 -2.10 -13.67
CA GLU A 168 4.46 -0.80 -14.29
C GLU A 168 4.53 0.31 -13.23
N PHE A 169 4.94 1.50 -13.63
CA PHE A 169 4.78 2.69 -12.80
C PHE A 169 3.34 3.21 -12.93
N TRP A 170 2.49 2.83 -11.96
CA TRP A 170 1.07 3.18 -11.94
C TRP A 170 0.67 3.84 -10.62
N PRO A 171 0.81 5.16 -10.49
CA PRO A 171 0.47 5.87 -9.27
C PRO A 171 -1.02 5.78 -8.95
N ALA A 172 -1.34 5.54 -7.68
CA ALA A 172 -2.71 5.61 -7.19
C ALA A 172 -3.24 7.05 -7.19
N GLU A 173 -4.54 7.24 -7.39
CA GLU A 173 -5.14 8.57 -7.24
C GLU A 173 -5.25 8.99 -5.77
N GLU A 174 -5.42 8.01 -4.88
CA GLU A 174 -5.49 8.26 -3.43
C GLU A 174 -4.91 7.10 -2.63
N ILE A 175 -4.28 7.42 -1.51
CA ILE A 175 -3.80 6.48 -0.50
C ILE A 175 -4.39 6.91 0.84
N LEU A 176 -5.18 6.02 1.45
CA LEU A 176 -5.82 6.25 2.75
C LEU A 176 -5.06 5.50 3.83
N ILE A 177 -4.32 6.21 4.66
CA ILE A 177 -3.49 5.63 5.70
C ILE A 177 -4.19 5.73 7.05
N PHE A 178 -4.45 4.56 7.65
CA PHE A 178 -4.96 4.39 9.00
C PHE A 178 -3.90 3.69 9.86
N PRO A 179 -3.09 4.41 10.63
CA PRO A 179 -2.04 3.83 11.47
C PRO A 179 -2.53 2.77 12.45
N GLU A 180 -3.81 2.81 12.81
CA GLU A 180 -4.45 1.80 13.67
C GLU A 180 -4.32 0.36 13.16
N PHE A 181 -4.18 0.14 11.85
CA PHE A 181 -3.90 -1.20 11.31
C PHE A 181 -2.61 -1.82 11.86
N VAL A 182 -1.65 -0.99 12.28
CA VAL A 182 -0.38 -1.46 12.86
C VAL A 182 -0.60 -2.34 14.09
N LYS A 183 -1.68 -2.12 14.85
CA LYS A 183 -2.01 -2.91 16.05
C LYS A 183 -2.35 -4.39 15.75
N PHE A 184 -2.68 -4.71 14.51
CA PHE A 184 -3.01 -6.06 14.07
C PHE A 184 -1.83 -6.79 13.43
N LEU A 185 -0.66 -6.14 13.32
CA LEU A 185 0.50 -6.74 12.67
C LEU A 185 1.20 -7.74 13.58
N PRO A 186 1.65 -8.88 13.06
CA PRO A 186 2.66 -9.70 13.71
C PRO A 186 3.94 -8.88 13.95
N GLU A 187 4.63 -9.14 15.04
CA GLU A 187 5.84 -8.41 15.45
C GLU A 187 6.89 -8.33 14.32
N CYS A 188 7.12 -9.44 13.62
CA CYS A 188 8.07 -9.47 12.50
C CYS A 188 7.69 -8.50 11.37
N GLN A 189 6.40 -8.41 11.03
CA GLN A 189 5.92 -7.47 10.00
C GLN A 189 6.00 -6.02 10.47
N TYR A 190 5.73 -5.77 11.73
CA TYR A 190 5.90 -4.46 12.33
C TYR A 190 7.36 -4.00 12.29
N ARG A 191 8.29 -4.85 12.75
CA ARG A 191 9.72 -4.59 12.72
C ARG A 191 10.26 -4.36 11.31
N SER A 192 9.79 -5.15 10.35
CA SER A 192 10.12 -4.94 8.94
C SER A 192 9.76 -3.53 8.46
N GLY A 193 8.59 -3.01 8.82
CA GLY A 193 8.22 -1.62 8.52
C GLY A 193 9.09 -0.59 9.23
N LEU A 194 9.51 -0.86 10.47
CA LEU A 194 10.43 0.01 11.21
C LEU A 194 11.82 0.06 10.54
N GLY A 195 12.30 -1.05 9.97
CA GLY A 195 13.56 -1.08 9.21
C GLY A 195 13.55 -0.11 8.03
N GLU A 196 12.48 -0.10 7.26
CA GLU A 196 12.30 0.85 6.15
C GLU A 196 12.16 2.31 6.61
N ALA A 197 11.44 2.54 7.72
CA ALA A 197 11.33 3.87 8.29
C ALA A 197 12.69 4.39 8.81
N LEU A 198 13.48 3.53 9.46
CA LEU A 198 14.85 3.86 9.90
C LEU A 198 15.74 4.19 8.70
N LYS A 199 15.67 3.42 7.62
CA LYS A 199 16.41 3.70 6.38
C LYS A 199 16.06 5.08 5.82
N THR A 200 14.78 5.45 5.82
CA THR A 200 14.33 6.79 5.38
C THR A 200 14.94 7.88 6.27
N GLY A 201 14.93 7.71 7.58
CA GLY A 201 15.55 8.64 8.52
C GLY A 201 17.06 8.80 8.29
N LEU A 202 17.78 7.68 8.07
CA LEU A 202 19.22 7.71 7.79
C LEU A 202 19.56 8.43 6.48
N LEU A 203 18.69 8.35 5.48
CA LEU A 203 18.96 8.90 4.15
C LEU A 203 18.49 10.35 3.98
N PHE A 204 17.35 10.73 4.58
CA PHE A 204 16.65 11.95 4.18
C PHE A 204 16.17 12.83 5.33
N ASP A 205 15.97 12.30 6.56
CA ASP A 205 15.36 13.06 7.67
C ASP A 205 16.06 12.77 9.01
N THR A 206 16.90 13.69 9.45
CA THR A 206 17.61 13.59 10.74
C THR A 206 16.66 13.61 11.94
N GLU A 207 15.52 14.32 11.87
CA GLU A 207 14.52 14.33 12.95
C GLU A 207 13.83 12.96 13.07
N LEU A 208 13.55 12.32 11.93
CA LEU A 208 13.04 10.94 11.91
C LEU A 208 14.07 9.97 12.52
N TYR A 209 15.35 10.11 12.17
CA TYR A 209 16.43 9.32 12.78
C TYR A 209 16.52 9.56 14.29
N ASP A 210 16.37 10.78 14.76
CA ASP A 210 16.40 11.12 16.19
C ASP A 210 15.23 10.48 16.96
N ILE A 211 14.06 10.29 16.35
CA ILE A 211 12.96 9.51 16.95
C ILE A 211 13.42 8.07 17.22
N PHE A 212 14.07 7.42 16.27
CA PHE A 212 14.59 6.05 16.45
C PHE A 212 15.64 5.96 17.57
N LYS A 213 16.44 7.01 17.72
CA LYS A 213 17.48 7.06 18.76
C LYS A 213 16.93 7.36 20.15
N ASN A 214 15.97 8.27 20.27
CA ASN A 214 15.54 8.82 21.54
C ASN A 214 14.24 8.19 22.07
N ASP A 215 13.36 7.72 21.19
CA ASP A 215 12.03 7.15 21.51
C ASP A 215 11.91 5.67 21.11
N SER A 216 13.02 4.93 21.09
CA SER A 216 13.06 3.52 20.67
C SER A 216 12.08 2.62 21.46
N GLU A 217 11.89 2.86 22.75
CA GLU A 217 10.93 2.10 23.57
C GLU A 217 9.48 2.34 23.11
N LYS A 218 9.11 3.58 22.82
CA LYS A 218 7.78 3.92 22.28
C LYS A 218 7.55 3.28 20.91
N LEU A 219 8.58 3.30 20.06
CA LEU A 219 8.54 2.62 18.76
C LEU A 219 8.30 1.12 18.94
N LEU A 220 9.05 0.44 19.83
CA LEU A 220 8.87 -0.99 20.05
C LEU A 220 7.51 -1.36 20.67
N GLN A 221 6.88 -0.43 21.41
CA GLN A 221 5.55 -0.58 21.97
C GLN A 221 4.42 -0.18 21.02
N ALA A 222 4.75 0.23 19.81
CA ALA A 222 3.80 0.75 18.80
C ALA A 222 2.94 1.90 19.35
N ASP A 223 3.58 2.84 20.11
CA ASP A 223 2.90 4.03 20.62
C ASP A 223 2.23 4.79 19.47
N SER A 224 0.92 5.03 19.58
CA SER A 224 0.11 5.52 18.48
C SER A 224 0.54 6.89 17.94
N GLU A 225 0.94 7.81 18.82
CA GLU A 225 1.37 9.16 18.43
C GLU A 225 2.74 9.11 17.75
N THR A 226 3.66 8.33 18.30
CA THR A 226 5.02 8.15 17.75
C THR A 226 4.95 7.50 16.37
N ILE A 227 4.16 6.44 16.21
CA ILE A 227 3.99 5.74 14.93
C ILE A 227 3.29 6.61 13.89
N PHE A 228 2.26 7.36 14.27
CA PHE A 228 1.61 8.31 13.38
C PHE A 228 2.62 9.33 12.81
N ASN A 229 3.47 9.89 13.68
CA ASN A 229 4.50 10.84 13.28
C ASN A 229 5.55 10.21 12.35
N VAL A 230 6.01 8.98 12.65
CA VAL A 230 6.95 8.23 11.80
C VAL A 230 6.38 7.98 10.42
N ILE A 231 5.14 7.47 10.33
CA ILE A 231 4.47 7.22 9.04
C ILE A 231 4.36 8.50 8.22
N LYS A 232 3.94 9.60 8.84
CA LYS A 232 3.77 10.89 8.17
C LYS A 232 5.09 11.45 7.63
N LYS A 233 6.16 11.38 8.42
CA LYS A 233 7.50 11.82 8.01
C LYS A 233 8.01 10.97 6.84
N CYS A 234 7.97 9.63 6.95
CA CYS A 234 8.37 8.74 5.87
C CYS A 234 7.60 8.99 4.57
N ALA A 235 6.28 9.12 4.65
CA ALA A 235 5.45 9.41 3.48
C ALA A 235 5.79 10.75 2.84
N SER A 236 6.04 11.79 3.65
CA SER A 236 6.46 13.12 3.16
C SER A 236 7.81 13.08 2.46
N ASP A 237 8.80 12.38 3.04
CA ASP A 237 10.13 12.30 2.45
C ASP A 237 10.13 11.46 1.17
N LYS A 238 9.41 10.33 1.19
CA LYS A 238 9.25 9.53 -0.03
C LYS A 238 8.52 10.32 -1.11
N ALA A 239 7.50 11.10 -0.78
CA ALA A 239 6.81 11.97 -1.72
C ALA A 239 7.78 12.91 -2.44
N LYS A 240 8.63 13.63 -1.68
CA LYS A 240 9.65 14.53 -2.23
C LYS A 240 10.62 13.82 -3.20
N VAL A 241 11.03 12.60 -2.85
CA VAL A 241 11.92 11.79 -3.71
C VAL A 241 11.21 11.36 -4.99
N VAL A 242 9.96 10.90 -4.89
CA VAL A 242 9.17 10.41 -6.02
C VAL A 242 8.77 11.55 -6.98
N GLU A 243 8.46 12.74 -6.45
CA GLU A 243 8.20 13.92 -7.28
C GLU A 243 9.38 14.31 -8.16
N GLN A 244 10.62 14.10 -7.67
CA GLN A 244 11.83 14.40 -8.41
C GLN A 244 12.24 13.27 -9.37
N ASP A 245 11.89 12.02 -9.04
CA ASP A 245 12.36 10.84 -9.77
C ASP A 245 11.35 9.67 -9.71
N LEU A 246 10.24 9.81 -10.44
CA LEU A 246 9.19 8.78 -10.47
C LEU A 246 9.73 7.41 -10.94
N THR A 247 10.57 7.41 -11.98
CA THR A 247 11.03 6.19 -12.67
C THR A 247 12.36 5.64 -12.18
N GLU A 248 12.87 6.13 -11.03
CA GLU A 248 14.06 5.61 -10.34
C GLU A 248 15.33 5.58 -11.20
N LYS A 249 15.64 6.72 -11.77
CA LYS A 249 16.87 6.91 -12.57
C LYS A 249 17.96 7.68 -11.83
N ASN A 250 17.63 8.31 -10.71
CA ASN A 250 18.50 9.22 -9.97
C ASN A 250 18.34 9.04 -8.45
N ILE A 251 17.83 10.07 -7.76
CA ILE A 251 17.75 10.13 -6.28
C ILE A 251 16.94 8.99 -5.67
N ARG A 252 15.90 8.51 -6.36
CA ARG A 252 15.07 7.40 -5.87
C ARG A 252 15.85 6.08 -5.75
N MET A 253 16.98 5.93 -6.46
CA MET A 253 17.86 4.76 -6.33
C MET A 253 18.44 4.62 -4.92
N PHE A 254 18.59 5.69 -4.15
CA PHE A 254 19.07 5.63 -2.77
C PHE A 254 18.10 4.88 -1.84
N LEU A 255 16.81 4.84 -2.16
CA LEU A 255 15.83 4.03 -1.42
C LEU A 255 16.15 2.53 -1.47
N ASN A 256 16.99 2.08 -2.42
CA ASN A 256 17.45 0.70 -2.50
C ASN A 256 18.69 0.41 -1.63
N LEU A 257 19.07 1.31 -0.74
CA LEU A 257 20.16 1.04 0.21
C LEU A 257 19.86 -0.23 1.01
N GLY A 258 20.81 -1.17 1.02
CA GLY A 258 20.65 -2.47 1.66
C GLY A 258 19.97 -3.55 0.79
N HIS A 259 19.16 -3.19 -0.20
CA HIS A 259 18.35 -4.15 -0.97
C HIS A 259 19.16 -5.22 -1.69
N THR A 260 20.34 -4.91 -2.20
CA THR A 260 21.21 -5.89 -2.88
C THR A 260 21.56 -7.07 -1.96
N PHE A 261 21.91 -6.77 -0.71
CA PHE A 261 22.23 -7.80 0.28
C PHE A 261 20.95 -8.44 0.84
N GLY A 262 19.93 -7.63 1.18
CA GLY A 262 18.66 -8.11 1.68
C GLY A 262 18.00 -9.11 0.73
N HIS A 263 17.81 -8.76 -0.54
CA HIS A 263 17.22 -9.66 -1.54
C HIS A 263 18.03 -10.94 -1.77
N ALA A 264 19.37 -10.86 -1.69
CA ALA A 264 20.22 -12.06 -1.76
C ALA A 264 19.98 -12.99 -0.57
N LEU A 265 19.89 -12.44 0.64
CA LEU A 265 19.59 -13.20 1.86
C LEU A 265 18.17 -13.80 1.82
N GLU A 266 17.17 -13.01 1.44
CA GLU A 266 15.79 -13.48 1.25
C GLU A 266 15.71 -14.65 0.26
N THR A 267 16.45 -14.56 -0.85
CA THR A 267 16.48 -15.62 -1.88
C THR A 267 17.11 -16.91 -1.35
N VAL A 268 18.23 -16.80 -0.61
CA VAL A 268 18.95 -17.96 -0.05
C VAL A 268 18.15 -18.61 1.08
N ALA A 269 17.49 -17.82 1.92
CA ALA A 269 16.67 -18.32 3.02
C ALA A 269 15.32 -18.92 2.57
N GLY A 270 14.90 -18.63 1.34
CA GLY A 270 13.58 -18.92 0.79
C GLY A 270 12.64 -17.75 0.96
N LEU A 271 11.87 -17.45 -0.09
CA LEU A 271 10.95 -16.30 -0.13
C LEU A 271 9.97 -16.31 1.06
N GLY A 272 9.93 -15.22 1.79
CA GLY A 272 9.08 -15.06 2.98
C GLY A 272 9.65 -15.60 4.29
N SER A 273 10.85 -16.19 4.31
CA SER A 273 11.50 -16.68 5.54
C SER A 273 12.16 -15.55 6.36
N ILE A 274 12.59 -14.48 5.72
CA ILE A 274 13.14 -13.27 6.32
C ILE A 274 12.24 -12.11 5.88
N ALA A 275 11.87 -11.24 6.81
CA ALA A 275 11.07 -10.08 6.46
C ALA A 275 11.94 -9.00 5.81
N HIS A 276 11.35 -8.21 4.89
CA HIS A 276 12.07 -7.29 4.01
C HIS A 276 12.94 -6.26 4.76
N GLY A 277 12.53 -5.81 5.92
CA GLY A 277 13.25 -4.81 6.73
C GLY A 277 14.11 -5.40 7.86
N ASP A 278 14.26 -6.73 7.95
CA ASP A 278 15.16 -7.39 8.93
C ASP A 278 16.68 -7.21 8.52
#